data_575a92c5bf39fa4021f447de4457c98a
#
_entry.id   575a92c5bf39fa4021f447de4457c98a
#
_cell.length_a   1.000
_cell.length_b   1.000
_cell.length_c   1.000
_cell.angle_alpha   90.00
_cell.angle_beta   90.00
_cell.angle_gamma   90.00
#
_symmetry.space_group_name_H-M   'P 1'
#
loop_
_entity.id
_entity.type
_entity.pdbx_description
1 polymer ?
#
loop_
_entity_poly.entity_id
_entity_poly.type
_entity_poly.pdbx_seq_one_letter_code
_entity_poly.pdbx_strand_id
1 'polypeptide(L)'
;MYIYNPKRETKAHIVLPVFFIIIGTVAMVCSRVALIPAFITHVLAVVSIALAIHIITRYSLTDHTYEADSEKRIFNVRKVTGKRISHAAAIEYGDITAVDKKGKGYSLKEKYGKSYKVYNFCNNVFPREAYCIVCSIAGDDVAVIIEADKTLLEILERR
;
A
#
# COMPACT_ATOMS: atom_id res chain seq x y z
N MET A 1 17.01 16.61 7.23
CA MET A 1 15.68 15.95 7.19
C MET A 1 15.04 16.18 5.83
N TYR A 2 14.65 15.14 5.10
CA TYR A 2 13.97 15.17 3.80
C TYR A 2 12.55 14.61 3.95
N ILE A 3 11.54 15.31 3.42
CA ILE A 3 10.14 14.89 3.48
C ILE A 3 9.63 14.69 2.06
N TYR A 4 9.15 13.50 1.77
CA TYR A 4 8.54 13.16 0.49
C TYR A 4 7.08 12.75 0.64
N ASN A 5 6.23 13.39 -0.15
CA ASN A 5 4.80 13.08 -0.20
C ASN A 5 4.43 12.61 -1.61
N PRO A 6 4.25 11.29 -1.82
CA PRO A 6 3.91 10.75 -3.14
C PRO A 6 2.56 11.28 -3.61
N LYS A 7 2.54 11.87 -4.80
CA LYS A 7 1.30 12.34 -5.42
C LYS A 7 0.48 11.16 -5.94
N ARG A 8 -0.84 11.28 -5.86
CA ARG A 8 -1.74 10.32 -6.49
C ARG A 8 -1.74 10.54 -8.00
N GLU A 9 -1.04 9.68 -8.73
CA GLU A 9 -0.86 9.81 -10.19
C GLU A 9 -2.06 9.30 -10.99
N THR A 10 -2.80 8.33 -10.43
CA THR A 10 -3.90 7.67 -11.12
C THR A 10 -5.23 7.92 -10.42
N LYS A 11 -6.32 7.98 -11.21
CA LYS A 11 -7.69 8.05 -10.67
C LYS A 11 -8.21 6.67 -10.22
N ALA A 12 -7.35 5.65 -10.15
CA ALA A 12 -7.74 4.28 -9.80
C ALA A 12 -8.41 4.19 -8.42
N HIS A 13 -7.98 5.01 -7.45
CA HIS A 13 -8.58 5.11 -6.12
C HIS A 13 -10.03 5.61 -6.10
N ILE A 14 -10.51 6.22 -7.21
CA ILE A 14 -11.91 6.63 -7.41
C ILE A 14 -12.63 5.66 -8.33
N VAL A 15 -12.01 5.29 -9.45
CA VAL A 15 -12.65 4.45 -10.48
C VAL A 15 -12.94 3.04 -9.99
N LEU A 16 -12.00 2.42 -9.27
CA LEU A 16 -12.19 1.05 -8.77
C LEU A 16 -13.33 0.90 -7.76
N PRO A 17 -13.47 1.75 -6.73
CA PRO A 17 -14.63 1.69 -5.84
C PRO A 17 -15.95 1.86 -6.57
N VAL A 18 -16.04 2.83 -7.49
CA VAL A 18 -17.25 3.03 -8.30
C VAL A 18 -17.60 1.80 -9.10
N PHE A 19 -16.60 1.17 -9.73
CA PHE A 19 -16.78 -0.09 -10.48
C PHE A 19 -17.32 -1.21 -9.58
N PHE A 20 -16.75 -1.40 -8.39
CA PHE A 20 -17.21 -2.42 -7.45
C PHE A 20 -18.62 -2.13 -6.90
N ILE A 21 -18.96 -0.86 -6.66
CA ILE A 21 -20.33 -0.48 -6.25
C ILE A 21 -21.32 -0.82 -7.35
N ILE A 22 -21.01 -0.53 -8.62
CA ILE A 22 -21.85 -0.87 -9.76
C ILE A 22 -22.05 -2.40 -9.83
N ILE A 23 -20.98 -3.19 -9.74
CA ILE A 23 -21.08 -4.66 -9.75
C ILE A 23 -21.95 -5.15 -8.61
N GLY A 24 -21.76 -4.66 -7.39
CA GLY A 24 -22.57 -5.03 -6.23
C GLY A 24 -24.04 -4.71 -6.41
N THR A 25 -24.36 -3.53 -6.96
CA THR A 25 -25.74 -3.12 -7.25
C THR A 25 -26.39 -3.99 -8.31
N VAL A 26 -25.69 -4.26 -9.42
CA VAL A 26 -26.16 -5.15 -10.49
C VAL A 26 -26.41 -6.55 -9.95
N ALA A 27 -25.49 -7.10 -9.13
CA ALA A 27 -25.66 -8.40 -8.52
C ALA A 27 -26.92 -8.47 -7.63
N MET A 28 -27.21 -7.41 -6.86
CA MET A 28 -28.43 -7.34 -6.07
C MET A 28 -29.70 -7.30 -6.93
N VAL A 29 -29.69 -6.58 -8.03
CA VAL A 29 -30.83 -6.55 -8.96
C VAL A 29 -31.03 -7.90 -9.63
N CYS A 30 -29.93 -8.53 -10.08
CA CYS A 30 -29.97 -9.87 -10.70
C CYS A 30 -30.44 -10.98 -9.75
N SER A 31 -30.35 -10.80 -8.43
CA SER A 31 -30.85 -11.78 -7.47
C SER A 31 -32.35 -11.98 -7.53
N ARG A 32 -33.08 -11.02 -8.12
CA ARG A 32 -34.53 -11.10 -8.34
C ARG A 32 -34.92 -11.81 -9.63
N VAL A 33 -33.94 -12.09 -10.49
CA VAL A 33 -34.14 -12.78 -11.77
C VAL A 33 -33.75 -14.25 -11.58
N ALA A 34 -34.66 -15.18 -11.76
CA ALA A 34 -34.54 -16.59 -11.41
C ALA A 34 -33.42 -17.39 -12.11
N LEU A 35 -32.54 -16.74 -12.88
CA LEU A 35 -31.48 -17.41 -13.65
C LEU A 35 -30.23 -17.78 -12.83
N ILE A 36 -29.99 -17.11 -11.71
CA ILE A 36 -28.81 -17.35 -10.85
C ILE A 36 -29.30 -17.57 -9.40
N PRO A 37 -28.74 -18.55 -8.68
CA PRO A 37 -29.08 -18.75 -7.27
C PRO A 37 -28.88 -17.46 -6.47
N ALA A 38 -29.90 -17.00 -5.76
CA ALA A 38 -29.91 -15.75 -5.00
C ALA A 38 -28.73 -15.64 -4.01
N PHE A 39 -28.28 -16.76 -3.43
CA PHE A 39 -27.15 -16.82 -2.53
C PHE A 39 -25.85 -16.31 -3.20
N ILE A 40 -25.58 -16.73 -4.45
CA ILE A 40 -24.35 -16.35 -5.18
C ILE A 40 -24.34 -14.84 -5.44
N THR A 41 -25.48 -14.28 -5.88
CA THR A 41 -25.59 -12.83 -6.16
C THR A 41 -25.48 -11.99 -4.90
N HIS A 42 -26.01 -12.44 -3.76
CA HIS A 42 -25.87 -11.75 -2.48
C HIS A 42 -24.42 -11.78 -2.00
N VAL A 43 -23.73 -12.92 -2.06
CA VAL A 43 -22.31 -13.01 -1.70
C VAL A 43 -21.46 -12.09 -2.58
N LEU A 44 -21.69 -12.08 -3.90
CA LEU A 44 -20.99 -11.20 -4.83
C LEU A 44 -21.23 -9.72 -4.50
N ALA A 45 -22.45 -9.33 -4.16
CA ALA A 45 -22.79 -7.97 -3.77
C ALA A 45 -22.05 -7.55 -2.50
N VAL A 46 -22.06 -8.37 -1.45
CA VAL A 46 -21.38 -8.11 -0.18
C VAL A 46 -19.86 -7.97 -0.38
N VAL A 47 -19.25 -8.91 -1.11
CA VAL A 47 -17.80 -8.87 -1.40
C VAL A 47 -17.43 -7.62 -2.20
N SER A 48 -18.21 -7.27 -3.22
CA SER A 48 -17.96 -6.08 -4.04
C SER A 48 -18.03 -4.79 -3.22
N ILE A 49 -19.05 -4.65 -2.37
CA ILE A 49 -19.17 -3.48 -1.48
C ILE A 49 -18.02 -3.43 -0.47
N ALA A 50 -17.65 -4.57 0.12
CA ALA A 50 -16.53 -4.64 1.06
C ALA A 50 -15.20 -4.22 0.40
N LEU A 51 -14.94 -4.66 -0.84
CA LEU A 51 -13.78 -4.23 -1.64
C LEU A 51 -13.80 -2.73 -1.93
N ALA A 52 -14.96 -2.18 -2.30
CA ALA A 52 -15.10 -0.73 -2.52
C ALA A 52 -14.76 0.07 -1.26
N ILE A 53 -15.31 -0.31 -0.10
CA ILE A 53 -15.04 0.31 1.19
C ILE A 53 -13.54 0.20 1.53
N HIS A 54 -12.95 -0.97 1.35
CA HIS A 54 -11.53 -1.19 1.60
C HIS A 54 -10.65 -0.26 0.76
N ILE A 55 -10.91 -0.14 -0.55
CA ILE A 55 -10.14 0.73 -1.45
C ILE A 55 -10.32 2.20 -1.07
N ILE A 56 -11.54 2.66 -0.76
CA ILE A 56 -11.80 4.02 -0.32
C ILE A 56 -11.00 4.33 0.94
N THR A 57 -11.13 3.49 1.96
CA THR A 57 -10.47 3.69 3.25
C THR A 57 -8.95 3.72 3.11
N ARG A 58 -8.39 2.79 2.31
CA ARG A 58 -6.95 2.60 2.20
C ARG A 58 -6.29 3.61 1.27
N TYR A 59 -6.93 3.99 0.16
CA TYR A 59 -6.31 4.76 -0.91
C TYR A 59 -6.94 6.13 -1.16
N SER A 60 -8.18 6.38 -0.70
CA SER A 60 -8.80 7.69 -0.84
C SER A 60 -8.73 8.52 0.44
N LEU A 61 -8.92 7.90 1.60
CA LEU A 61 -8.95 8.60 2.89
C LEU A 61 -7.60 8.60 3.62
N THR A 62 -6.63 7.79 3.18
CA THR A 62 -5.33 7.66 3.84
C THR A 62 -4.22 8.05 2.88
N ASP A 63 -3.33 8.93 3.33
CA ASP A 63 -2.07 9.27 2.67
C ASP A 63 -0.88 8.85 3.55
N HIS A 64 0.24 8.53 2.91
CA HIS A 64 1.50 8.26 3.59
C HIS A 64 2.53 9.30 3.15
N THR A 65 3.24 9.82 4.13
CA THR A 65 4.36 10.75 3.94
C THR A 65 5.61 10.09 4.48
N TYR A 66 6.69 10.17 3.74
CA TYR A 66 7.98 9.59 4.10
C TYR A 66 8.94 10.68 4.56
N GLU A 67 9.60 10.44 5.67
CA GLU A 67 10.58 11.36 6.25
C GLU A 67 11.89 10.61 6.44
N ALA A 68 12.92 11.08 5.76
CA ALA A 68 14.29 10.61 5.90
C ALA A 68 15.10 11.64 6.70
N ASP A 69 15.48 11.29 7.92
CA ASP A 69 16.30 12.12 8.78
C ASP A 69 17.74 11.56 8.80
N SER A 70 18.61 12.20 8.03
CA SER A 70 20.01 11.79 7.92
C SER A 70 20.80 12.02 9.21
N GLU A 71 20.43 13.03 10.05
CA GLU A 71 21.10 13.32 11.31
C GLU A 71 20.78 12.24 12.36
N LYS A 72 19.50 11.90 12.48
CA LYS A 72 19.03 10.88 13.39
C LYS A 72 19.18 9.46 12.85
N ARG A 73 19.52 9.33 11.56
CA ARG A 73 19.62 8.04 10.85
C ARG A 73 18.36 7.19 10.95
N ILE A 74 17.19 7.84 10.81
CA ILE A 74 15.88 7.21 10.92
C ILE A 74 15.05 7.53 9.67
N PHE A 75 14.41 6.50 9.13
CA PHE A 75 13.37 6.60 8.11
C PHE A 75 12.00 6.42 8.76
N ASN A 76 11.14 7.43 8.69
CA ASN A 76 9.80 7.43 9.24
C ASN A 76 8.75 7.39 8.14
N VAL A 77 7.71 6.59 8.34
CA VAL A 77 6.49 6.61 7.56
C VAL A 77 5.38 7.18 8.42
N ARG A 78 4.81 8.31 8.02
CA ARG A 78 3.63 8.90 8.66
C ARG A 78 2.39 8.57 7.87
N LYS A 79 1.34 8.16 8.58
CA LYS A 79 0.01 7.95 8.04
C LYS A 79 -0.85 9.18 8.35
N VAL A 80 -1.41 9.77 7.31
CA VAL A 80 -2.31 10.93 7.39
C VAL A 80 -3.72 10.49 7.02
N THR A 81 -4.68 10.66 7.92
CA THR A 81 -6.10 10.34 7.67
C THR A 81 -6.93 11.56 8.05
N GLY A 82 -7.34 12.32 7.04
CA GLY A 82 -7.98 13.63 7.25
C GLY A 82 -7.05 14.58 8.02
N LYS A 83 -7.45 14.98 9.24
CA LYS A 83 -6.64 15.86 10.11
C LYS A 83 -5.73 15.09 11.09
N ARG A 84 -5.83 13.77 11.14
CA ARG A 84 -5.04 12.94 12.07
C ARG A 84 -3.75 12.48 11.42
N ILE A 85 -2.64 12.72 12.10
CA ILE A 85 -1.31 12.24 11.71
C ILE A 85 -0.88 11.21 12.75
N SER A 86 -0.47 10.04 12.31
CA SER A 86 0.07 8.97 13.17
C SER A 86 1.35 8.40 12.56
N HIS A 87 2.25 7.93 13.41
CA HIS A 87 3.42 7.18 12.98
C HIS A 87 2.97 5.78 12.54
N ALA A 88 3.32 5.39 11.31
CA ALA A 88 3.01 4.08 10.76
C ALA A 88 4.20 3.12 10.88
N ALA A 89 5.42 3.63 10.66
CA ALA A 89 6.66 2.89 10.84
C ALA A 89 7.82 3.86 11.14
N ALA A 90 8.79 3.40 11.93
CA ALA A 90 10.07 4.06 12.13
C ALA A 90 11.15 2.98 11.95
N ILE A 91 12.11 3.20 11.07
CA ILE A 91 13.15 2.24 10.71
C ILE A 91 14.49 2.94 10.85
N GLU A 92 15.38 2.40 11.68
CA GLU A 92 16.75 2.90 11.74
C GLU A 92 17.51 2.51 10.48
N TYR A 93 18.38 3.37 9.99
CA TYR A 93 19.16 3.07 8.79
C TYR A 93 20.05 1.83 8.96
N GLY A 94 20.47 1.53 10.18
CA GLY A 94 21.24 0.34 10.51
C GLY A 94 20.47 -0.96 10.32
N ASP A 95 19.14 -0.93 10.48
CA ASP A 95 18.27 -2.11 10.35
C ASP A 95 17.89 -2.41 8.89
N ILE A 96 18.09 -1.44 7.98
CA ILE A 96 17.77 -1.62 6.57
C ILE A 96 18.84 -2.52 5.94
N THR A 97 18.47 -3.67 5.43
CA THR A 97 19.36 -4.62 4.76
C THR A 97 19.49 -4.33 3.28
N ALA A 98 18.38 -4.01 2.60
CA ALA A 98 18.36 -3.73 1.17
C ALA A 98 17.21 -2.79 0.80
N VAL A 99 17.40 -2.06 -0.32
CA VAL A 99 16.35 -1.26 -0.97
C VAL A 99 16.27 -1.72 -2.42
N ASP A 100 15.15 -2.32 -2.79
CA ASP A 100 14.96 -2.95 -4.09
C ASP A 100 13.82 -2.29 -4.87
N LYS A 101 14.00 -2.14 -6.18
CA LYS A 101 12.89 -1.77 -7.07
C LYS A 101 11.93 -2.95 -7.21
N LYS A 102 10.67 -2.74 -6.86
CA LYS A 102 9.61 -3.75 -7.01
C LYS A 102 9.09 -3.75 -8.44
N GLY A 103 9.61 -4.68 -9.27
CA GLY A 103 9.12 -4.92 -10.64
C GLY A 103 7.99 -5.96 -10.71
N LYS A 104 7.51 -6.23 -11.94
CA LYS A 104 6.59 -7.35 -12.19
C LYS A 104 7.30 -8.68 -11.85
N GLY A 105 6.64 -9.53 -11.06
CA GLY A 105 7.21 -10.82 -10.64
C GLY A 105 8.20 -10.72 -9.47
N TYR A 106 8.38 -9.55 -8.84
CA TYR A 106 9.23 -9.42 -7.67
C TYR A 106 8.70 -10.27 -6.50
N SER A 107 9.50 -11.21 -6.05
CA SER A 107 9.20 -12.10 -4.93
C SER A 107 10.32 -12.02 -3.90
N LEU A 108 9.98 -11.58 -2.69
CA LEU A 108 10.91 -11.53 -1.55
C LEU A 108 11.44 -12.92 -1.19
N LYS A 109 10.57 -13.93 -1.22
CA LYS A 109 10.92 -15.31 -0.87
C LYS A 109 11.95 -15.90 -1.85
N GLU A 110 11.79 -15.63 -3.15
CA GLU A 110 12.73 -16.10 -4.17
C GLU A 110 14.10 -15.41 -4.07
N LYS A 111 14.07 -14.09 -3.78
CA LYS A 111 15.30 -13.30 -3.73
C LYS A 111 16.11 -13.51 -2.44
N TYR A 112 15.43 -13.63 -1.30
CA TYR A 112 16.07 -13.67 0.02
C TYR A 112 15.92 -15.01 0.75
N GLY A 113 15.17 -15.97 0.18
CA GLY A 113 15.00 -17.30 0.78
C GLY A 113 14.19 -17.36 2.07
N LYS A 114 13.63 -16.20 2.50
CA LYS A 114 12.92 -16.03 3.77
C LYS A 114 11.50 -15.52 3.56
N SER A 115 10.67 -15.70 4.59
CA SER A 115 9.34 -15.09 4.67
C SER A 115 9.42 -13.77 5.43
N TYR A 116 8.83 -12.71 4.87
CA TYR A 116 8.83 -11.36 5.45
C TYR A 116 7.42 -10.94 5.83
N LYS A 117 7.29 -10.17 6.93
CA LYS A 117 6.07 -9.42 7.23
C LYS A 117 6.02 -8.20 6.29
N VAL A 118 5.09 -8.19 5.34
CA VAL A 118 5.03 -7.16 4.30
C VAL A 118 4.05 -6.05 4.69
N TYR A 119 4.54 -4.82 4.76
CA TYR A 119 3.74 -3.62 4.96
C TYR A 119 3.77 -2.76 3.70
N ASN A 120 2.59 -2.43 3.17
CA ASN A 120 2.48 -1.59 1.98
C ASN A 120 1.99 -0.20 2.38
N PHE A 121 2.80 0.82 2.15
CA PHE A 121 2.51 2.22 2.43
C PHE A 121 2.36 3.09 1.17
N CYS A 122 2.20 2.49 -0.01
CA CYS A 122 1.95 3.23 -1.24
C CYS A 122 0.63 4.02 -1.18
N ASN A 123 0.63 5.24 -1.73
CA ASN A 123 -0.57 6.08 -1.86
C ASN A 123 -1.37 5.75 -3.13
N ASN A 124 -0.72 5.15 -4.12
CA ASN A 124 -1.37 4.71 -5.36
C ASN A 124 -1.77 3.23 -5.29
N VAL A 125 -2.94 2.90 -5.84
CA VAL A 125 -3.40 1.50 -5.98
C VAL A 125 -2.45 0.73 -6.91
N PHE A 126 -2.04 1.40 -7.99
CA PHE A 126 -1.07 0.90 -8.97
C PHE A 126 0.07 1.91 -9.09
N PRO A 127 1.06 1.86 -8.21
CA PRO A 127 2.20 2.77 -8.30
C PRO A 127 3.03 2.48 -9.55
N ARG A 128 3.48 3.53 -10.25
CA ARG A 128 4.38 3.39 -11.41
C ARG A 128 5.72 2.83 -11.00
N GLU A 129 6.22 3.33 -9.88
CA GLU A 129 7.45 2.87 -9.27
C GLU A 129 7.22 2.61 -7.80
N ALA A 130 7.49 1.39 -7.39
CA ALA A 130 7.46 0.99 -6.00
C ALA A 130 8.80 0.39 -5.62
N TYR A 131 9.21 0.62 -4.39
CA TYR A 131 10.46 0.11 -3.82
C TYR A 131 10.14 -0.67 -2.57
N CYS A 132 10.91 -1.71 -2.35
CA CYS A 132 10.81 -2.58 -1.18
C CYS A 132 12.04 -2.35 -0.30
N ILE A 133 11.84 -1.80 0.88
CA ILE A 133 12.86 -1.69 1.92
C ILE A 133 12.80 -2.98 2.73
N VAL A 134 13.87 -3.74 2.69
CA VAL A 134 14.03 -4.96 3.50
C VAL A 134 14.78 -4.59 4.76
N CYS A 135 14.24 -4.91 5.91
CA CYS A 135 14.82 -4.58 7.21
C CYS A 135 14.61 -5.69 8.24
N SER A 136 15.45 -5.69 9.25
CA SER A 136 15.35 -6.58 10.40
C SER A 136 15.10 -5.75 11.66
N ILE A 137 13.87 -5.77 12.18
CA ILE A 137 13.47 -4.97 13.34
C ILE A 137 13.22 -5.91 14.51
N ALA A 138 14.00 -5.77 15.58
CA ALA A 138 13.89 -6.60 16.80
C ALA A 138 13.91 -8.12 16.52
N GLY A 139 14.63 -8.56 15.48
CA GLY A 139 14.72 -9.95 15.08
C GLY A 139 13.62 -10.43 14.12
N ASP A 140 12.64 -9.59 13.80
CA ASP A 140 11.63 -9.87 12.79
C ASP A 140 12.10 -9.42 11.39
N ASP A 141 11.98 -10.30 10.40
CA ASP A 141 12.21 -9.97 9.00
C ASP A 141 11.00 -9.19 8.44
N VAL A 142 11.19 -7.92 8.14
CA VAL A 142 10.14 -6.98 7.69
C VAL A 142 10.46 -6.42 6.31
N ALA A 143 9.45 -6.28 5.47
CA ALA A 143 9.54 -5.65 4.18
C ALA A 143 8.53 -4.51 4.07
N VAL A 144 9.01 -3.30 3.77
CA VAL A 144 8.19 -2.09 3.67
C VAL A 144 8.16 -1.63 2.21
N ILE A 145 6.96 -1.60 1.62
CA ILE A 145 6.77 -1.16 0.24
C ILE A 145 6.37 0.31 0.25
N ILE A 146 7.13 1.12 -0.47
CA ILE A 146 6.96 2.58 -0.57
C ILE A 146 6.99 3.03 -2.04
N GLU A 147 6.50 4.25 -2.27
CA GLU A 147 6.75 5.01 -3.50
C GLU A 147 7.86 6.01 -3.18
N ALA A 148 8.97 5.97 -3.89
CA ALA A 148 10.10 6.84 -3.63
C ALA A 148 10.53 7.59 -4.89
N ASP A 149 10.96 8.83 -4.72
CA ASP A 149 11.66 9.57 -5.76
C ASP A 149 13.19 9.30 -5.69
N LYS A 150 13.91 9.82 -6.66
CA LYS A 150 15.36 9.62 -6.77
C LYS A 150 16.09 10.13 -5.53
N THR A 151 15.68 11.28 -4.99
CA THR A 151 16.34 11.90 -3.82
C THR A 151 16.17 11.04 -2.57
N LEU A 152 14.96 10.54 -2.31
CA LEU A 152 14.70 9.65 -1.18
C LEU A 152 15.52 8.36 -1.30
N LEU A 153 15.59 7.79 -2.51
CA LEU A 153 16.37 6.58 -2.76
C LEU A 153 17.87 6.80 -2.51
N GLU A 154 18.44 7.91 -3.02
CA GLU A 154 19.83 8.23 -2.78
C GLU A 154 20.15 8.38 -1.29
N ILE A 155 19.22 8.95 -0.50
CA ILE A 155 19.41 9.07 0.96
C ILE A 155 19.38 7.69 1.61
N LEU A 156 18.44 6.81 1.20
CA LEU A 156 18.32 5.46 1.74
C LEU A 156 19.46 4.53 1.32
N GLU A 157 20.09 4.75 0.16
CA GLU A 157 21.24 3.98 -0.32
C GLU A 157 22.57 4.43 0.28
N ARG A 158 22.71 5.72 0.63
CA ARG A 158 23.93 6.31 1.26
C ARG A 158 24.05 6.05 2.76
N ARG A 159 23.23 5.23 3.34
CA ARG A 159 23.15 4.87 4.76
C ARG A 159 24.45 4.29 5.36
#